data_bd989b5230615d02a916effa44dee6fb
#
_entry.id   bd989b5230615d02a916effa44dee6fb
#
_cell.length_a   1.000
_cell.length_b   1.000
_cell.length_c   1.000
_cell.angle_alpha   90.00
_cell.angle_beta   90.00
_cell.angle_gamma   90.00
#
_symmetry.space_group_name_H-M   'P 1'
#
loop_
_entity.id
_entity.type
_entity.pdbx_description
1 polymer ?
#
loop_
_entity_poly.entity_id
_entity_poly.type
_entity_poly.pdbx_seq_one_letter_code
_entity_poly.pdbx_strand_id
1 'polypeptide(L)'
;MTLVDTSVWVQHLRHGSSELRSLLDNGEVLCHPFIVGEIACGNIKNRDEVINLLRSLPEVLVAEHDEVMQFLCDKKLSGRGLGWIDLHLLASASLSRAGLWTMDRALQRVVEKTIR
;
A
#
# COMPACT_ATOMS: atom_id res chain seq x y z
N MET A 1 -6.16 -6.39 9.24
CA MET A 1 -5.37 -6.51 7.99
C MET A 1 -4.76 -5.17 7.62
N THR A 2 -3.59 -5.18 7.04
CA THR A 2 -2.84 -3.98 6.71
C THR A 2 -2.35 -4.03 5.27
N LEU A 3 -2.70 -3.01 4.51
CA LEU A 3 -2.11 -2.78 3.18
C LEU A 3 -0.74 -2.11 3.40
N VAL A 4 0.31 -2.72 2.87
CA VAL A 4 1.69 -2.27 3.09
C VAL A 4 2.19 -1.58 1.81
N ASP A 5 2.52 -0.30 1.93
CA ASP A 5 2.99 0.53 0.82
C ASP A 5 4.36 0.10 0.32
N THR A 6 4.66 0.41 -0.92
CA THR A 6 5.94 0.13 -1.57
C THR A 6 7.13 0.62 -0.74
N SER A 7 7.03 1.79 -0.12
CA SER A 7 8.11 2.35 0.71
C SER A 7 8.54 1.40 1.83
N VAL A 8 7.58 0.76 2.47
CA VAL A 8 7.83 -0.20 3.54
C VAL A 8 8.46 -1.48 2.99
N TRP A 9 7.92 -1.98 1.85
CA TRP A 9 8.49 -3.14 1.19
C TRP A 9 9.94 -2.94 0.78
N VAL A 10 10.26 -1.79 0.20
CA VAL A 10 11.63 -1.46 -0.20
C VAL A 10 12.56 -1.47 1.00
N GLN A 11 12.14 -0.86 2.11
CA GLN A 11 12.91 -0.86 3.35
C GLN A 11 13.14 -2.29 3.86
N HIS A 12 12.10 -3.12 3.83
CA HIS A 12 12.18 -4.51 4.26
C HIS A 12 13.13 -5.33 3.38
N LEU A 13 13.05 -5.16 2.06
CA LEU A 13 13.89 -5.90 1.11
C LEU A 13 15.36 -5.50 1.23
N ARG A 14 15.65 -4.26 1.64
CA ARG A 14 17.03 -3.77 1.80
C ARG A 14 17.63 -4.07 3.17
N HIS A 15 16.84 -3.92 4.22
CA HIS A 15 17.37 -3.94 5.59
C HIS A 15 16.66 -4.93 6.52
N GLY A 16 15.55 -5.50 6.07
CA GLY A 16 14.69 -6.30 6.93
C GLY A 16 13.84 -5.45 7.86
N SER A 17 12.64 -5.91 8.13
CA SER A 17 11.72 -5.29 9.08
C SER A 17 11.08 -6.41 9.90
N SER A 18 11.38 -6.43 11.20
CA SER A 18 10.79 -7.43 12.09
C SER A 18 9.28 -7.24 12.22
N GLU A 19 8.81 -6.00 12.15
CA GLU A 19 7.39 -5.69 12.20
C GLU A 19 6.66 -6.24 10.97
N LEU A 20 7.19 -6.01 9.77
CA LEU A 20 6.57 -6.55 8.56
C LEU A 20 6.62 -8.08 8.55
N ARG A 21 7.74 -8.66 8.97
CA ARG A 21 7.87 -10.12 9.06
C ARG A 21 6.79 -10.70 9.98
N SER A 22 6.55 -10.07 11.12
CA SER A 22 5.52 -10.50 12.06
C SER A 22 4.13 -10.46 11.43
N LEU A 23 3.81 -9.39 10.72
CA LEU A 23 2.52 -9.28 10.02
C LEU A 23 2.39 -10.34 8.92
N LEU A 24 3.46 -10.62 8.18
CA LEU A 24 3.46 -11.66 7.15
C LEU A 24 3.23 -13.05 7.78
N ASP A 25 3.93 -13.35 8.86
CA ASP A 25 3.81 -14.62 9.57
C ASP A 25 2.38 -14.83 10.09
N ASN A 26 1.70 -13.77 10.47
CA ASN A 26 0.34 -13.82 10.99
C ASN A 26 -0.74 -13.72 9.91
N GLY A 27 -0.35 -13.64 8.64
CA GLY A 27 -1.31 -13.54 7.53
C GLY A 27 -2.08 -12.24 7.51
N GLU A 28 -1.49 -11.14 7.99
CA GLU A 28 -2.16 -9.85 8.17
C GLU A 28 -1.80 -8.82 7.12
N VAL A 29 -1.08 -9.20 6.07
CA VAL A 29 -0.63 -8.28 5.02
C VAL A 29 -1.51 -8.40 3.79
N LEU A 30 -2.02 -7.27 3.33
CA LEU A 30 -2.72 -7.13 2.06
C LEU A 30 -1.79 -6.52 1.01
N CYS A 31 -2.03 -6.85 -0.25
CA CYS A 31 -1.29 -6.28 -1.36
C CYS A 31 -2.24 -5.64 -2.37
N HIS A 32 -1.70 -4.76 -3.20
CA HIS A 32 -2.40 -4.06 -4.27
C HIS A 32 -1.63 -4.25 -5.57
N PRO A 33 -2.29 -4.40 -6.72
CA PRO A 33 -1.60 -4.56 -8.01
C PRO A 33 -0.57 -3.48 -8.31
N PHE A 34 -0.83 -2.23 -7.90
CA PHE A 34 0.12 -1.14 -8.12
C PHE A 34 1.40 -1.29 -7.30
N ILE A 35 1.30 -1.89 -6.11
CA ILE A 35 2.49 -2.18 -5.30
C ILE A 35 3.33 -3.24 -6.00
N VAL A 36 2.72 -4.29 -6.50
CA VAL A 36 3.43 -5.31 -7.28
C VAL A 36 4.13 -4.67 -8.47
N GLY A 37 3.42 -3.82 -9.20
CA GLY A 37 3.97 -3.11 -10.36
C GLY A 37 5.13 -2.20 -10.02
N GLU A 38 5.01 -1.41 -8.96
CA GLU A 38 6.08 -0.51 -8.52
C GLU A 38 7.33 -1.26 -8.11
N ILE A 39 7.18 -2.35 -7.37
CA ILE A 39 8.32 -3.18 -6.97
C ILE A 39 8.94 -3.85 -8.21
N ALA A 40 8.11 -4.30 -9.14
CA ALA A 40 8.56 -4.91 -10.39
C ALA A 40 9.39 -3.95 -11.26
N CYS A 41 9.14 -2.65 -11.18
CA CYS A 41 9.90 -1.64 -11.89
C CYS A 41 11.28 -1.38 -11.29
N GLY A 42 11.50 -1.79 -10.05
CA GLY A 42 12.76 -1.57 -9.36
C GLY A 42 13.81 -2.61 -9.68
N ASN A 43 15.04 -2.34 -9.24
CA ASN A 43 16.15 -3.27 -9.35
C ASN A 43 16.29 -4.01 -8.02
N ILE A 44 15.71 -5.19 -7.92
CA ILE A 44 15.67 -5.97 -6.69
C ILE A 44 16.35 -7.32 -6.86
N LYS A 45 16.94 -7.81 -5.77
CA LYS A 45 17.48 -9.17 -5.70
C LYS A 45 16.33 -10.18 -5.58
N ASN A 46 16.55 -11.38 -6.11
CA ASN A 46 15.56 -12.47 -6.04
C ASN A 46 14.18 -12.02 -6.56
N ARG A 47 14.20 -11.30 -7.65
CA ARG A 47 13.02 -10.66 -8.25
C ARG A 47 11.83 -11.61 -8.36
N ASP A 48 12.04 -12.78 -8.96
CA ASP A 48 10.94 -13.73 -9.19
C ASP A 48 10.32 -14.21 -7.90
N GLU A 49 11.14 -14.49 -6.89
CA GLU A 49 10.66 -14.91 -5.57
C GLU A 49 9.84 -13.81 -4.91
N VAL A 50 10.32 -12.55 -4.98
CA VAL A 50 9.63 -11.41 -4.38
C VAL A 50 8.29 -11.17 -5.06
N ILE A 51 8.26 -11.14 -6.38
CA ILE A 51 7.02 -10.93 -7.13
C ILE A 51 6.02 -12.06 -6.87
N ASN A 52 6.48 -13.31 -6.84
CA ASN A 52 5.62 -14.45 -6.52
C ASN A 52 5.05 -14.35 -5.11
N LEU A 53 5.86 -13.93 -4.13
CA LEU A 53 5.38 -13.70 -2.77
C LEU A 53 4.29 -12.64 -2.75
N LEU A 54 4.53 -11.48 -3.36
CA LEU A 54 3.56 -10.39 -3.38
C LEU A 54 2.24 -10.81 -4.02
N ARG A 55 2.31 -11.57 -5.11
CA ARG A 55 1.12 -12.07 -5.80
C ARG A 55 0.37 -13.14 -5.01
N SER A 56 1.03 -13.81 -4.09
CA SER A 56 0.41 -14.83 -3.24
C SER A 56 -0.33 -14.23 -2.04
N LEU A 57 -0.08 -12.96 -1.71
CA LEU A 57 -0.72 -12.30 -0.59
C LEU A 57 -2.19 -12.00 -0.90
N PRO A 58 -3.05 -11.96 0.12
CA PRO A 58 -4.42 -11.51 -0.09
C PRO A 58 -4.46 -10.13 -0.71
N GLU A 59 -5.32 -9.96 -1.69
CA GLU A 59 -5.48 -8.68 -2.38
C GLU A 59 -6.53 -7.83 -1.69
N VAL A 60 -6.23 -6.56 -1.52
CA VAL A 60 -7.18 -5.56 -1.07
C VAL A 60 -8.32 -5.44 -2.09
N LEU A 61 -9.49 -4.97 -1.68
CA LEU A 61 -10.54 -4.57 -2.62
C LEU A 61 -10.01 -3.37 -3.42
N VAL A 62 -9.80 -3.57 -4.71
CA VAL A 62 -9.17 -2.57 -5.57
C VAL A 62 -10.19 -1.53 -5.99
N ALA A 63 -9.99 -0.28 -5.55
CA ALA A 63 -10.83 0.82 -5.98
C ALA A 63 -10.61 1.09 -7.47
N GLU A 64 -11.69 1.32 -8.20
CA GLU A 64 -11.61 1.67 -9.61
C GLU A 64 -11.35 3.16 -9.78
N HIS A 65 -10.97 3.57 -10.99
CA HIS A 65 -10.61 4.96 -11.29
C HIS A 65 -11.65 5.96 -10.77
N ASP A 66 -12.91 5.76 -11.08
CA ASP A 66 -13.97 6.70 -10.69
C ASP A 66 -14.21 6.70 -9.19
N GLU A 67 -14.04 5.55 -8.53
CA GLU A 67 -14.14 5.47 -7.08
C GLU A 67 -13.03 6.27 -6.41
N VAL A 68 -11.82 6.21 -6.96
CA VAL A 68 -10.68 7.00 -6.44
C VAL A 68 -10.94 8.50 -6.66
N MET A 69 -11.45 8.89 -7.82
CA MET A 69 -11.81 10.28 -8.09
C MET A 69 -12.86 10.79 -7.10
N GLN A 70 -13.86 9.97 -6.82
CA GLN A 70 -14.91 10.32 -5.84
C GLN A 70 -14.33 10.44 -4.43
N PHE A 71 -13.47 9.51 -4.06
CA PHE A 71 -12.79 9.53 -2.76
C PHE A 71 -11.95 10.80 -2.57
N LEU A 72 -11.20 11.18 -3.61
CA LEU A 72 -10.40 12.40 -3.63
C LEU A 72 -11.26 13.62 -3.34
N CYS A 73 -12.42 13.71 -3.99
CA CYS A 73 -13.35 14.83 -3.81
C CYS A 73 -13.99 14.82 -2.42
N ASP A 74 -14.51 13.68 -2.00
CA ASP A 74 -15.24 13.55 -0.73
C ASP A 74 -14.36 13.85 0.47
N LYS A 75 -13.10 13.42 0.43
CA LYS A 75 -12.14 13.62 1.52
C LYS A 75 -11.32 14.89 1.38
N LYS A 76 -11.52 15.65 0.30
CA LYS A 76 -10.83 16.93 0.04
C LYS A 76 -9.31 16.78 0.07
N LEU A 77 -8.80 15.81 -0.69
CA LEU A 77 -7.38 15.45 -0.65
C LEU A 77 -6.51 16.15 -1.69
N SER A 78 -7.10 17.01 -2.55
CA SER A 78 -6.33 17.77 -3.52
C SER A 78 -5.32 18.68 -2.82
N GLY A 79 -4.12 18.76 -3.38
CA GLY A 79 -3.09 19.67 -2.87
C GLY A 79 -2.44 19.24 -1.56
N ARG A 80 -2.61 17.98 -1.16
CA ARG A 80 -2.05 17.44 0.07
C ARG A 80 -0.71 16.73 -0.11
N GLY A 81 -0.11 16.82 -1.29
CA GLY A 81 1.18 16.18 -1.56
C GLY A 81 1.06 14.69 -1.89
N LEU A 82 -0.14 14.22 -2.20
CA LEU A 82 -0.38 12.82 -2.57
C LEU A 82 -0.33 12.65 -4.07
N GLY A 83 0.31 11.56 -4.53
CA GLY A 83 0.24 11.16 -5.92
C GLY A 83 -0.97 10.27 -6.19
N TRP A 84 -1.21 10.01 -7.48
CA TRP A 84 -2.36 9.21 -7.91
C TRP A 84 -2.33 7.78 -7.35
N ILE A 85 -1.14 7.17 -7.32
CA ILE A 85 -0.99 5.82 -6.75
C ILE A 85 -1.32 5.84 -5.26
N ASP A 86 -0.85 6.84 -4.51
CA ASP A 86 -1.18 6.98 -3.09
C ASP A 86 -2.69 7.02 -2.87
N LEU A 87 -3.41 7.75 -3.73
CA LEU A 87 -4.85 7.85 -3.65
C LEU A 87 -5.54 6.51 -3.93
N HIS A 88 -5.04 5.74 -4.90
CA HIS A 88 -5.54 4.40 -5.15
C HIS A 88 -5.37 3.48 -3.94
N LEU A 89 -4.20 3.52 -3.30
CA LEU A 89 -3.94 2.71 -2.12
C LEU A 89 -4.84 3.11 -0.96
N LEU A 90 -4.98 4.40 -0.75
CA LEU A 90 -5.79 4.95 0.34
C LEU A 90 -7.27 4.59 0.17
N ALA A 91 -7.80 4.78 -1.03
CA ALA A 91 -9.19 4.43 -1.34
C ALA A 91 -9.44 2.92 -1.22
N SER A 92 -8.50 2.11 -1.71
CA SER A 92 -8.62 0.64 -1.64
C SER A 92 -8.54 0.15 -0.20
N ALA A 93 -7.65 0.71 0.62
CA ALA A 93 -7.57 0.39 2.04
C ALA A 93 -8.88 0.76 2.75
N SER A 94 -9.43 1.92 2.43
CA SER A 94 -10.71 2.37 3.00
C SER A 94 -11.86 1.42 2.64
N LEU A 95 -11.96 1.02 1.37
CA LEU A 95 -12.97 0.05 0.93
C LEU A 95 -12.82 -1.29 1.65
N SER A 96 -11.60 -1.71 1.92
CA SER A 96 -11.29 -2.99 2.56
C SER A 96 -11.36 -2.93 4.08
N ARG A 97 -11.60 -1.77 4.65
CA ARG A 97 -11.53 -1.52 6.09
C ARG A 97 -10.20 -1.99 6.69
N ALA A 98 -9.13 -1.74 5.95
CA ALA A 98 -7.77 -2.11 6.32
C ALA A 98 -6.98 -0.87 6.72
N GLY A 99 -5.94 -1.07 7.52
CA GLY A 99 -4.94 -0.03 7.73
C GLY A 99 -4.07 0.13 6.49
N LEU A 100 -3.39 1.24 6.39
CA LEU A 100 -2.37 1.48 5.37
C LEU A 100 -1.08 1.88 6.08
N TRP A 101 -0.03 1.09 5.89
CA TRP A 101 1.28 1.35 6.46
C TRP A 101 2.21 1.89 5.38
N THR A 102 2.71 3.09 5.60
CA THR A 102 3.61 3.80 4.68
C THR A 102 4.70 4.52 5.45
N MET A 103 5.83 4.74 4.80
CA MET A 103 6.91 5.57 5.33
C MET A 103 6.90 6.98 4.74
N ASP A 104 6.01 7.25 3.79
CA ASP A 104 5.82 8.58 3.22
C ASP A 104 5.04 9.46 4.20
N ARG A 105 5.63 10.59 4.57
CA ARG A 105 5.05 11.47 5.60
C ARG A 105 3.72 12.11 5.18
N ALA A 106 3.61 12.53 3.93
CA ALA A 106 2.37 13.13 3.44
C ALA A 106 1.23 12.12 3.49
N LEU A 107 1.49 10.89 3.06
CA LEU A 107 0.51 9.81 3.10
C LEU A 107 0.17 9.41 4.55
N GLN A 108 1.16 9.31 5.43
CA GLN A 108 0.92 9.01 6.85
C GLN A 108 -0.07 9.99 7.49
N ARG A 109 0.09 11.28 7.24
CA ARG A 109 -0.79 12.30 7.79
C ARG A 109 -2.24 12.10 7.36
N VAL A 110 -2.44 11.74 6.10
CA VAL A 110 -3.78 11.52 5.56
C VAL A 110 -4.37 10.22 6.09
N VAL A 111 -3.57 9.15 6.18
CA VAL A 111 -4.02 7.87 6.75
C VAL A 111 -4.57 8.06 8.15
N GLU A 112 -3.86 8.79 9.00
CA GLU A 112 -4.30 9.04 10.37
C GLU A 112 -5.66 9.72 10.46
N LYS A 113 -5.98 10.57 9.49
CA LYS A 113 -7.24 11.31 9.46
C LYS A 113 -8.36 10.60 8.73
N THR A 114 -8.04 9.68 7.84
CA THR A 114 -9.00 9.14 6.88
C THR A 114 -9.40 7.70 7.16
N ILE A 115 -8.47 6.87 7.64
CA ILE A 115 -8.67 5.41 7.76
C ILE A 115 -8.79 4.96 9.22
N ARG A 116 -8.53 5.82 10.14
CA ARG A 116 -8.58 5.47 11.56
C ARG A 116 -9.94 5.10 12.07
#